data_6b66e34243e351d9a397d31731c3d15e
#
_entry.id   6b66e34243e351d9a397d31731c3d15e
#
_cell.length_a   1.000
_cell.length_b   1.000
_cell.length_c   1.000
_cell.angle_alpha   90.00
_cell.angle_beta   90.00
_cell.angle_gamma   90.00
#
_symmetry.space_group_name_H-M   'P 1'
#
loop_
_entity.id
_entity.type
_entity.pdbx_description
1 polymer ?
#
loop_
_entity_poly.entity_id
_entity_poly.type
_entity_poly.pdbx_seq_one_letter_code
_entity_poly.pdbx_strand_id
1 'polypeptide(L)'
;MTGGIWLSRQPYFQIAEINIVAPDGSEKLRHADKKRLFETMRPYLTGSFFNVNLHEAQRAASKLDWVRSVKIDRIPPAQIKVTVDEYEPAARWIRNGEQAGLVSTHGEVFQAAYAEELPEFDGDVNEQKVMFEQYENFNNQLKPLRLRIIRLQYSPRGAWSMMLNNGIEVRLGKDETSTRMARFVQSFPRYLQARAQYIDYVDMRYQDAFATRLRSDAPPPEPNIEDMMLDDELIIAPSNQSSPKQSDKPKKNIAKIQAKTKPKKQ
;
A
#
# COMPACT_ATOMS: atom_id res chain seq x y z
N MET A 1 1.59 -59.84 -4.73
CA MET A 1 1.70 -58.37 -4.79
C MET A 1 3.14 -57.82 -4.54
N THR A 2 4.19 -58.59 -4.79
CA THR A 2 5.58 -58.19 -4.49
C THR A 2 6.36 -57.65 -5.72
N GLY A 3 5.81 -57.78 -6.93
CA GLY A 3 6.51 -57.33 -8.15
C GLY A 3 6.57 -55.81 -8.37
N GLY A 4 5.59 -55.05 -7.85
CA GLY A 4 5.52 -53.60 -8.04
C GLY A 4 6.57 -52.80 -7.24
N ILE A 5 6.98 -53.30 -6.06
CA ILE A 5 7.96 -52.65 -5.18
C ILE A 5 9.37 -52.84 -5.73
N TRP A 6 9.65 -53.97 -6.41
CA TRP A 6 10.95 -54.20 -7.01
C TRP A 6 11.18 -53.37 -8.27
N LEU A 7 10.15 -53.16 -9.10
CA LEU A 7 10.22 -52.30 -10.30
C LEU A 7 10.47 -50.82 -9.93
N SER A 8 9.91 -50.33 -8.81
CA SER A 8 10.07 -48.95 -8.40
C SER A 8 11.48 -48.61 -7.88
N ARG A 9 12.32 -49.62 -7.61
CA ARG A 9 13.71 -49.47 -7.14
C ARG A 9 14.74 -49.57 -8.26
N GLN A 10 14.32 -49.78 -9.49
CA GLN A 10 15.24 -49.80 -10.62
C GLN A 10 15.80 -48.40 -10.91
N PRO A 11 17.06 -48.27 -11.33
CA PRO A 11 17.71 -46.96 -11.57
C PRO A 11 16.98 -46.14 -12.65
N TYR A 12 16.21 -46.76 -13.51
CA TYR A 12 15.36 -46.09 -14.52
C TYR A 12 14.21 -45.26 -13.96
N PHE A 13 13.86 -45.43 -12.68
CA PHE A 13 12.77 -44.69 -12.03
C PHE A 13 13.24 -43.72 -10.99
N GLN A 14 14.54 -43.45 -10.94
CA GLN A 14 15.07 -42.34 -10.10
C GLN A 14 14.85 -41.01 -10.81
N ILE A 15 14.71 -39.93 -10.03
CA ILE A 15 14.65 -38.60 -10.59
C ILE A 15 16.01 -38.27 -11.19
N ALA A 16 16.02 -38.07 -12.52
CA ALA A 16 17.23 -37.74 -13.26
C ALA A 16 17.52 -36.24 -13.26
N GLU A 17 16.48 -35.40 -13.22
CA GLU A 17 16.62 -33.98 -13.34
C GLU A 17 15.54 -33.23 -12.53
N ILE A 18 15.93 -32.14 -11.89
CA ILE A 18 15.00 -31.17 -11.25
C ILE A 18 15.25 -29.81 -11.89
N ASN A 19 14.27 -29.34 -12.64
CA ASN A 19 14.35 -28.07 -13.34
C ASN A 19 13.50 -27.01 -12.62
N ILE A 20 14.16 -25.94 -12.11
CA ILE A 20 13.53 -24.84 -11.42
C ILE A 20 13.47 -23.64 -12.35
N VAL A 21 12.24 -23.20 -12.67
CA VAL A 21 11.96 -22.13 -13.63
C VAL A 21 10.96 -21.12 -13.09
N ALA A 22 10.98 -19.91 -13.62
CA ALA A 22 9.93 -18.93 -13.43
C ALA A 22 8.66 -19.28 -14.24
N PRO A 23 7.52 -18.61 -14.04
CA PRO A 23 6.27 -18.88 -14.75
C PRO A 23 6.37 -18.70 -16.26
N ASP A 24 7.24 -17.82 -16.75
CA ASP A 24 7.53 -17.58 -18.16
C ASP A 24 8.45 -18.64 -18.79
N GLY A 25 8.88 -19.63 -18.00
CA GLY A 25 9.83 -20.67 -18.41
C GLY A 25 11.29 -20.26 -18.30
N SER A 26 11.60 -19.05 -17.88
CA SER A 26 12.97 -18.58 -17.64
C SER A 26 13.63 -19.36 -16.52
N GLU A 27 14.88 -19.76 -16.74
CA GLU A 27 15.67 -20.37 -15.68
C GLU A 27 16.18 -19.38 -14.64
N LYS A 28 16.10 -18.08 -14.89
CA LYS A 28 16.57 -17.04 -13.98
C LYS A 28 15.42 -16.56 -13.09
N LEU A 29 15.53 -16.81 -11.79
CA LEU A 29 14.71 -16.17 -10.77
C LEU A 29 15.26 -14.78 -10.45
N ARG A 30 14.41 -13.84 -10.05
CA ARG A 30 14.78 -12.44 -9.77
C ARG A 30 15.35 -12.26 -8.37
N HIS A 31 14.71 -12.88 -7.39
CA HIS A 31 14.99 -12.69 -5.97
C HIS A 31 15.22 -14.00 -5.21
N ALA A 32 14.51 -15.07 -5.58
CA ALA A 32 14.63 -16.34 -4.89
C ALA A 32 15.92 -17.07 -5.28
N ASP A 33 16.61 -17.62 -4.28
CA ASP A 33 17.82 -18.41 -4.49
C ASP A 33 17.46 -19.84 -4.88
N LYS A 34 17.78 -20.21 -6.12
CA LYS A 34 17.57 -21.58 -6.66
C LYS A 34 18.25 -22.65 -5.83
N LYS A 35 19.44 -22.40 -5.32
CA LYS A 35 20.18 -23.35 -4.50
C LYS A 35 19.43 -23.62 -3.20
N ARG A 36 18.98 -22.54 -2.52
CA ARG A 36 18.19 -22.64 -1.29
C ARG A 36 16.85 -23.37 -1.53
N LEU A 37 16.17 -23.06 -2.66
CA LEU A 37 14.97 -23.77 -3.08
C LEU A 37 15.22 -25.26 -3.24
N PHE A 38 16.25 -25.63 -4.00
CA PHE A 38 16.62 -27.01 -4.21
C PHE A 38 16.95 -27.75 -2.91
N GLU A 39 17.80 -27.17 -2.06
CA GLU A 39 18.18 -27.75 -0.77
C GLU A 39 16.98 -27.95 0.15
N THR A 40 16.02 -27.01 0.14
CA THR A 40 14.79 -27.08 0.94
C THR A 40 13.87 -28.20 0.47
N MET A 41 13.76 -28.42 -0.86
CA MET A 41 12.92 -29.46 -1.43
C MET A 41 13.56 -30.84 -1.45
N ARG A 42 14.89 -30.91 -1.48
CA ARG A 42 15.68 -32.15 -1.63
C ARG A 42 15.25 -33.30 -0.72
N PRO A 43 15.00 -33.11 0.59
CA PRO A 43 14.58 -34.21 1.47
C PRO A 43 13.30 -34.93 1.01
N TYR A 44 12.42 -34.22 0.34
CA TYR A 44 11.11 -34.70 -0.12
C TYR A 44 11.14 -35.24 -1.54
N LEU A 45 12.21 -34.94 -2.29
CA LEU A 45 12.41 -35.35 -3.69
C LEU A 45 13.40 -36.52 -3.83
N THR A 46 13.77 -37.19 -2.73
CA THR A 46 14.64 -38.36 -2.73
C THR A 46 13.81 -39.63 -2.87
N GLY A 47 14.24 -40.51 -3.79
CA GLY A 47 13.59 -41.83 -4.04
C GLY A 47 13.12 -42.01 -5.45
N SER A 48 12.07 -42.84 -5.65
CA SER A 48 11.51 -43.12 -6.97
C SER A 48 10.66 -41.96 -7.46
N PHE A 49 10.77 -41.62 -8.74
CA PHE A 49 9.95 -40.65 -9.45
C PHE A 49 8.44 -40.72 -9.13
N PHE A 50 7.93 -41.96 -8.91
CA PHE A 50 6.53 -42.17 -8.61
C PHE A 50 6.17 -41.97 -7.11
N ASN A 51 7.12 -42.12 -6.20
CA ASN A 51 6.87 -42.14 -4.75
C ASN A 51 7.32 -40.88 -4.02
N VAL A 52 7.97 -39.93 -4.71
CA VAL A 52 8.40 -38.67 -4.09
C VAL A 52 7.21 -37.82 -3.62
N ASN A 53 7.37 -37.18 -2.49
CA ASN A 53 6.32 -36.37 -1.88
C ASN A 53 6.36 -34.92 -2.39
N LEU A 54 5.76 -34.68 -3.57
CA LEU A 54 5.73 -33.36 -4.21
C LEU A 54 4.98 -32.33 -3.36
N HIS A 55 3.98 -32.77 -2.61
CA HIS A 55 3.18 -31.85 -1.78
C HIS A 55 3.99 -31.28 -0.62
N GLU A 56 4.80 -32.11 0.06
CA GLU A 56 5.67 -31.63 1.11
C GLU A 56 6.83 -30.78 0.56
N ALA A 57 7.37 -31.14 -0.61
CA ALA A 57 8.36 -30.33 -1.30
C ALA A 57 7.81 -28.94 -1.62
N GLN A 58 6.60 -28.87 -2.18
CA GLN A 58 5.89 -27.62 -2.48
C GLN A 58 5.65 -26.79 -1.22
N ARG A 59 5.13 -27.42 -0.17
CA ARG A 59 4.86 -26.75 1.13
C ARG A 59 6.14 -26.20 1.76
N ALA A 60 7.24 -26.93 1.68
CA ALA A 60 8.53 -26.50 2.20
C ALA A 60 9.07 -25.29 1.41
N ALA A 61 9.03 -25.36 0.08
CA ALA A 61 9.48 -24.28 -0.80
C ALA A 61 8.63 -22.99 -0.65
N SER A 62 7.32 -23.12 -0.45
CA SER A 62 6.41 -21.97 -0.28
C SER A 62 6.63 -21.19 1.02
N LYS A 63 7.48 -21.67 1.93
CA LYS A 63 7.85 -20.95 3.16
C LYS A 63 9.09 -20.06 2.98
N LEU A 64 9.76 -20.16 1.84
CA LEU A 64 10.95 -19.37 1.59
C LEU A 64 10.58 -17.92 1.25
N ASP A 65 11.45 -17.01 1.65
CA ASP A 65 11.36 -15.60 1.29
C ASP A 65 11.28 -15.46 -0.24
N TRP A 66 10.58 -14.47 -0.73
CA TRP A 66 10.37 -14.19 -2.14
C TRP A 66 9.48 -15.17 -2.89
N VAL A 67 9.13 -16.31 -2.33
CA VAL A 67 8.30 -17.32 -2.99
C VAL A 67 6.83 -17.06 -2.72
N ARG A 68 6.12 -16.61 -3.75
CA ARG A 68 4.67 -16.39 -3.73
C ARG A 68 3.90 -17.70 -3.89
N SER A 69 4.29 -18.46 -4.89
CA SER A 69 3.71 -19.80 -5.11
C SER A 69 4.71 -20.74 -5.80
N VAL A 70 4.51 -22.03 -5.57
CA VAL A 70 5.30 -23.08 -6.20
C VAL A 70 4.36 -24.11 -6.80
N LYS A 71 4.60 -24.47 -8.06
CA LYS A 71 3.93 -25.59 -8.73
C LYS A 71 4.99 -26.63 -9.09
N ILE A 72 4.73 -27.88 -8.75
CA ILE A 72 5.65 -28.99 -9.04
C ILE A 72 4.94 -30.02 -9.91
N ASP A 73 5.47 -30.22 -11.12
CA ASP A 73 4.94 -31.12 -12.09
C ASP A 73 5.93 -32.30 -12.36
N ARG A 74 5.39 -33.51 -12.54
CA ARG A 74 6.17 -34.64 -13.00
C ARG A 74 6.20 -34.64 -14.53
N ILE A 75 7.39 -34.65 -15.10
CA ILE A 75 7.61 -34.77 -16.55
C ILE A 75 8.23 -36.15 -16.83
N PRO A 76 7.48 -37.07 -17.39
CA PRO A 76 8.02 -38.38 -17.76
C PRO A 76 9.21 -38.27 -18.72
N PRO A 77 10.20 -39.19 -18.64
CA PRO A 77 10.18 -40.38 -17.78
C PRO A 77 10.70 -40.18 -16.36
N ALA A 78 11.50 -39.14 -16.07
CA ALA A 78 12.24 -39.02 -14.80
C ALA A 78 12.57 -37.55 -14.39
N GLN A 79 11.86 -36.59 -14.93
CA GLN A 79 12.12 -35.18 -14.68
C GLN A 79 11.05 -34.55 -13.76
N ILE A 80 11.49 -33.67 -12.85
CA ILE A 80 10.61 -32.82 -12.02
C ILE A 80 10.78 -31.36 -12.47
N LYS A 81 9.69 -30.74 -12.86
CA LYS A 81 9.63 -29.31 -13.16
C LYS A 81 9.04 -28.57 -11.98
N VAL A 82 9.78 -27.60 -11.46
CA VAL A 82 9.37 -26.72 -10.36
C VAL A 82 9.19 -25.32 -10.94
N THR A 83 7.95 -24.85 -11.02
CA THR A 83 7.64 -23.48 -11.43
C THR A 83 7.48 -22.62 -10.18
N VAL A 84 8.31 -21.60 -10.04
CA VAL A 84 8.36 -20.72 -8.89
C VAL A 84 7.86 -19.34 -9.30
N ASP A 85 6.77 -18.90 -8.71
CA ASP A 85 6.24 -17.55 -8.83
C ASP A 85 6.75 -16.72 -7.65
N GLU A 86 7.41 -15.61 -7.94
CA GLU A 86 8.04 -14.77 -6.94
C GLU A 86 7.17 -13.56 -6.58
N TYR A 87 7.28 -13.10 -5.33
CA TYR A 87 6.74 -11.79 -4.98
C TYR A 87 7.46 -10.67 -5.72
N GLU A 88 6.71 -9.76 -6.28
CA GLU A 88 7.22 -8.50 -6.84
C GLU A 88 6.90 -7.36 -5.86
N PRO A 89 7.92 -6.72 -5.25
CA PRO A 89 7.70 -5.73 -4.22
C PRO A 89 7.18 -4.42 -4.83
N ALA A 90 6.11 -3.86 -4.25
CA ALA A 90 5.50 -2.60 -4.68
C ALA A 90 5.61 -1.50 -3.61
N ALA A 91 5.60 -1.85 -2.32
CA ALA A 91 5.69 -0.90 -1.23
C ALA A 91 6.28 -1.53 0.04
N ARG A 92 6.72 -0.69 0.97
CA ARG A 92 7.02 -1.08 2.36
C ARG A 92 5.75 -0.97 3.19
N TRP A 93 5.41 -2.03 3.91
CA TRP A 93 4.30 -2.01 4.84
C TRP A 93 4.76 -1.46 6.17
N ILE A 94 4.19 -0.33 6.57
CA ILE A 94 4.49 0.32 7.85
C ILE A 94 3.33 0.07 8.81
N ARG A 95 3.67 -0.27 10.05
CA ARG A 95 2.69 -0.46 11.13
C ARG A 95 3.27 0.10 12.43
N ASN A 96 2.52 0.97 13.08
CA ASN A 96 2.96 1.64 14.32
C ASN A 96 4.32 2.34 14.18
N GLY A 97 4.64 2.87 12.99
CA GLY A 97 5.90 3.55 12.71
C GLY A 97 7.08 2.64 12.38
N GLU A 98 6.89 1.32 12.38
CA GLU A 98 7.94 0.34 12.07
C GLU A 98 7.62 -0.42 10.78
N GLN A 99 8.66 -0.85 10.06
CA GLN A 99 8.48 -1.69 8.89
C GLN A 99 8.03 -3.09 9.31
N ALA A 100 6.80 -3.45 8.94
CA ALA A 100 6.20 -4.75 9.25
C ALA A 100 6.30 -5.77 8.10
N GLY A 101 6.82 -5.36 6.93
CA GLY A 101 7.01 -6.23 5.78
C GLY A 101 7.08 -5.45 4.48
N LEU A 102 6.86 -6.16 3.38
CA LEU A 102 6.71 -5.61 2.02
C LEU A 102 5.30 -5.92 1.51
N VAL A 103 4.78 -5.06 0.65
CA VAL A 103 3.53 -5.29 -0.10
C VAL A 103 3.90 -5.62 -1.53
N SER A 104 3.35 -6.69 -2.07
CA SER A 104 3.53 -7.09 -3.46
C SER A 104 2.63 -6.30 -4.41
N THR A 105 2.90 -6.40 -5.72
CA THR A 105 2.02 -5.88 -6.78
C THR A 105 0.62 -6.50 -6.81
N HIS A 106 0.39 -7.55 -6.01
CA HIS A 106 -0.92 -8.17 -5.80
C HIS A 106 -1.60 -7.74 -4.49
N GLY A 107 -0.98 -6.83 -3.74
CA GLY A 107 -1.48 -6.38 -2.44
C GLY A 107 -1.30 -7.41 -1.31
N GLU A 108 -0.40 -8.38 -1.46
CA GLU A 108 -0.09 -9.39 -0.45
C GLU A 108 1.10 -8.93 0.39
N VAL A 109 1.02 -9.13 1.72
CA VAL A 109 2.17 -8.84 2.60
C VAL A 109 3.09 -10.04 2.70
N PHE A 110 4.37 -9.79 2.54
CA PHE A 110 5.41 -10.81 2.67
C PHE A 110 6.65 -10.27 3.38
N GLN A 111 7.51 -11.18 3.83
CA GLN A 111 8.74 -10.85 4.53
C GLN A 111 9.93 -11.15 3.61
N ALA A 112 10.72 -10.13 3.33
CA ALA A 112 11.98 -10.27 2.61
C ALA A 112 12.87 -9.04 2.85
N ALA A 113 14.17 -9.20 2.71
CA ALA A 113 15.11 -8.09 2.68
C ALA A 113 15.10 -7.45 1.28
N TYR A 114 14.90 -6.14 1.21
CA TYR A 114 14.90 -5.38 -0.04
C TYR A 114 15.57 -4.03 0.16
N ALA A 115 16.58 -3.73 -0.65
CA ALA A 115 17.44 -2.56 -0.47
C ALA A 115 16.99 -1.33 -1.29
N GLU A 116 16.19 -1.53 -2.36
CA GLU A 116 15.76 -0.42 -3.21
C GLU A 116 14.67 0.42 -2.53
N GLU A 117 14.59 1.68 -2.95
CA GLU A 117 13.56 2.59 -2.46
C GLU A 117 12.18 2.17 -2.96
N LEU A 118 11.25 2.05 -2.05
CA LEU A 118 9.84 1.79 -2.30
C LEU A 118 8.99 2.82 -1.56
N PRO A 119 7.79 3.13 -2.07
CA PRO A 119 6.83 3.90 -1.31
C PRO A 119 6.44 3.19 -0.01
N GLU A 120 6.07 3.95 1.00
CA GLU A 120 5.60 3.43 2.28
C GLU A 120 4.07 3.42 2.30
N PHE A 121 3.48 2.30 2.71
CA PHE A 121 2.05 2.18 2.98
C PHE A 121 1.83 2.05 4.49
N ASP A 122 1.05 2.97 5.06
CA ASP A 122 0.71 3.01 6.47
C ASP A 122 -0.82 2.90 6.62
N GLY A 123 -1.27 1.79 7.15
CA GLY A 123 -2.69 1.47 7.24
C GLY A 123 -2.99 0.34 8.22
N ASP A 124 -4.27 -0.04 8.30
CA ASP A 124 -4.70 -1.13 9.16
C ASP A 124 -4.50 -2.50 8.49
N VAL A 125 -4.57 -3.55 9.29
CA VAL A 125 -4.45 -4.94 8.83
C VAL A 125 -5.58 -5.25 7.83
N ASN A 126 -5.22 -5.94 6.75
CA ASN A 126 -6.09 -6.34 5.63
C ASN A 126 -6.44 -5.25 4.60
N GLU A 127 -5.91 -4.03 4.74
CA GLU A 127 -6.16 -2.93 3.78
C GLU A 127 -5.11 -2.85 2.65
N GLN A 128 -4.11 -3.72 2.66
CA GLN A 128 -2.94 -3.64 1.76
C GLN A 128 -3.34 -3.70 0.28
N LYS A 129 -4.30 -4.56 -0.07
CA LYS A 129 -4.79 -4.69 -1.44
C LYS A 129 -5.51 -3.42 -1.89
N VAL A 130 -6.39 -2.89 -1.05
CA VAL A 130 -7.12 -1.63 -1.31
C VAL A 130 -6.13 -0.47 -1.42
N MET A 131 -5.12 -0.44 -0.55
CA MET A 131 -4.07 0.58 -0.59
C MET A 131 -3.25 0.50 -1.87
N PHE A 132 -2.88 -0.69 -2.33
CA PHE A 132 -2.14 -0.86 -3.58
C PHE A 132 -2.98 -0.40 -4.79
N GLU A 133 -4.24 -0.81 -4.88
CA GLU A 133 -5.15 -0.40 -5.95
C GLU A 133 -5.33 1.14 -5.99
N GLN A 134 -5.49 1.77 -4.84
CA GLN A 134 -5.60 3.23 -4.74
C GLN A 134 -4.27 3.94 -5.03
N TYR A 135 -3.15 3.38 -4.58
CA TYR A 135 -1.83 3.90 -4.92
C TYR A 135 -1.61 3.96 -6.43
N GLU A 136 -1.90 2.89 -7.14
CA GLU A 136 -1.83 2.83 -8.60
C GLU A 136 -2.70 3.91 -9.25
N ASN A 137 -3.95 4.02 -8.80
CA ASN A 137 -4.90 5.01 -9.31
C ASN A 137 -4.40 6.45 -9.09
N PHE A 138 -4.02 6.79 -7.85
CA PHE A 138 -3.54 8.14 -7.53
C PHE A 138 -2.20 8.45 -8.21
N ASN A 139 -1.28 7.50 -8.21
CA ASN A 139 0.03 7.70 -8.82
C ASN A 139 -0.06 7.89 -10.35
N ASN A 140 -1.00 7.18 -11.00
CA ASN A 140 -1.29 7.38 -12.44
C ASN A 140 -1.83 8.79 -12.71
N GLN A 141 -2.69 9.34 -11.85
CA GLN A 141 -3.19 10.71 -11.99
C GLN A 141 -2.10 11.77 -11.78
N LEU A 142 -1.07 11.48 -10.98
CA LEU A 142 0.06 12.38 -10.73
C LEU A 142 1.10 12.42 -11.86
N LYS A 143 1.14 11.45 -12.76
CA LYS A 143 2.11 11.34 -13.85
C LYS A 143 2.28 12.63 -14.68
N PRO A 144 1.20 13.33 -15.09
CA PRO A 144 1.31 14.58 -15.85
C PRO A 144 2.08 15.67 -15.11
N LEU A 145 2.05 15.66 -13.79
CA LEU A 145 2.74 16.62 -12.93
C LEU A 145 4.19 16.21 -12.62
N ARG A 146 4.63 15.03 -13.06
CA ARG A 146 5.92 14.41 -12.69
C ARG A 146 6.08 14.25 -11.18
N LEU A 147 4.97 14.12 -10.47
CA LEU A 147 4.91 13.82 -9.06
C LEU A 147 4.68 12.33 -8.83
N ARG A 148 5.16 11.82 -7.70
CA ARG A 148 4.94 10.44 -7.26
C ARG A 148 4.68 10.40 -5.77
N ILE A 149 3.95 9.40 -5.35
CA ILE A 149 3.68 9.15 -3.94
C ILE A 149 4.89 8.42 -3.34
N ILE A 150 5.43 8.96 -2.25
CA ILE A 150 6.49 8.31 -1.46
C ILE A 150 5.95 7.69 -0.16
N ARG A 151 4.80 8.16 0.33
CA ARG A 151 4.07 7.54 1.44
C ARG A 151 2.58 7.67 1.21
N LEU A 152 1.83 6.58 1.36
CA LEU A 152 0.38 6.55 1.32
C LEU A 152 -0.13 6.11 2.69
N GLN A 153 -1.06 6.88 3.25
CA GLN A 153 -1.68 6.59 4.54
C GLN A 153 -3.18 6.37 4.39
N TYR A 154 -3.68 5.33 5.03
CA TYR A 154 -5.10 5.04 5.16
C TYR A 154 -5.45 4.93 6.64
N SER A 155 -6.13 5.93 7.16
CA SER A 155 -6.46 5.99 8.58
C SER A 155 -7.55 4.99 8.98
N PRO A 156 -7.65 4.58 10.27
CA PRO A 156 -8.72 3.70 10.75
C PRO A 156 -10.14 4.27 10.54
N ARG A 157 -10.25 5.57 10.28
CA ARG A 157 -11.52 6.24 9.95
C ARG A 157 -11.84 6.25 8.47
N GLY A 158 -11.00 5.61 7.65
CA GLY A 158 -11.17 5.53 6.20
C GLY A 158 -10.69 6.77 5.44
N ALA A 159 -9.88 7.64 6.05
CA ALA A 159 -9.36 8.83 5.38
C ALA A 159 -8.00 8.58 4.74
N TRP A 160 -7.84 9.07 3.52
CA TRP A 160 -6.63 9.00 2.72
C TRP A 160 -5.81 10.26 2.84
N SER A 161 -4.52 10.09 3.03
CA SER A 161 -3.51 11.13 2.85
C SER A 161 -2.26 10.54 2.20
N MET A 162 -1.47 11.40 1.56
CA MET A 162 -0.25 10.97 0.89
C MET A 162 0.83 12.04 0.97
N MET A 163 2.08 11.59 1.06
CA MET A 163 3.26 12.42 0.90
C MET A 163 3.81 12.26 -0.51
N LEU A 164 4.04 13.37 -1.18
CA LEU A 164 4.61 13.40 -2.52
C LEU A 164 6.14 13.56 -2.48
N ASN A 165 6.81 13.20 -3.57
CA ASN A 165 8.27 13.30 -3.69
C ASN A 165 8.82 14.73 -3.63
N ASN A 166 7.99 15.74 -3.77
CA ASN A 166 8.35 17.16 -3.55
C ASN A 166 8.12 17.64 -2.10
N GLY A 167 7.73 16.73 -1.20
CA GLY A 167 7.53 17.01 0.22
C GLY A 167 6.18 17.62 0.58
N ILE A 168 5.22 17.66 -0.35
CA ILE A 168 3.86 18.13 -0.08
C ILE A 168 3.01 16.95 0.43
N GLU A 169 2.35 17.13 1.57
CA GLU A 169 1.29 16.23 2.02
C GLU A 169 -0.04 16.60 1.37
N VAL A 170 -0.72 15.65 0.73
CA VAL A 170 -2.07 15.83 0.16
C VAL A 170 -3.08 15.06 0.99
N ARG A 171 -4.09 15.76 1.53
CA ARG A 171 -5.16 15.20 2.35
C ARG A 171 -6.44 15.10 1.55
N LEU A 172 -6.84 13.89 1.18
CA LEU A 172 -8.05 13.65 0.38
C LEU A 172 -9.29 13.38 1.25
N GLY A 173 -9.10 12.90 2.49
CA GLY A 173 -10.19 12.46 3.33
C GLY A 173 -10.77 11.13 2.91
N LYS A 174 -12.04 10.87 3.28
CA LYS A 174 -12.70 9.57 3.11
C LYS A 174 -13.48 9.47 1.80
N ASP A 175 -14.23 10.50 1.47
CA ASP A 175 -15.21 10.47 0.38
C ASP A 175 -14.66 11.11 -0.89
N GLU A 176 -15.16 10.68 -2.06
CA GLU A 176 -14.87 11.28 -3.36
C GLU A 176 -13.37 11.43 -3.68
N THR A 177 -12.55 10.52 -3.18
CA THR A 177 -11.08 10.63 -3.23
C THR A 177 -10.55 10.78 -4.65
N SER A 178 -11.13 10.08 -5.64
CA SER A 178 -10.74 10.20 -7.04
C SER A 178 -11.07 11.58 -7.62
N THR A 179 -12.25 12.15 -7.30
CA THR A 179 -12.65 13.50 -7.72
C THR A 179 -11.75 14.55 -7.09
N ARG A 180 -11.46 14.42 -5.79
CA ARG A 180 -10.56 15.32 -5.07
C ARG A 180 -9.13 15.24 -5.59
N MET A 181 -8.67 14.04 -5.94
CA MET A 181 -7.37 13.85 -6.57
C MET A 181 -7.30 14.51 -7.95
N ALA A 182 -8.32 14.32 -8.80
CA ALA A 182 -8.40 14.98 -10.10
C ALA A 182 -8.37 16.50 -9.96
N ARG A 183 -9.10 17.05 -8.98
CA ARG A 183 -9.09 18.49 -8.68
C ARG A 183 -7.71 18.98 -8.22
N PHE A 184 -7.01 18.22 -7.37
CA PHE A 184 -5.61 18.52 -7.01
C PHE A 184 -4.73 18.61 -8.25
N VAL A 185 -4.81 17.62 -9.14
CA VAL A 185 -4.02 17.56 -10.39
C VAL A 185 -4.29 18.77 -11.28
N GLN A 186 -5.56 19.20 -11.41
CA GLN A 186 -5.95 20.38 -12.19
C GLN A 186 -5.49 21.70 -11.56
N SER A 187 -5.56 21.78 -10.23
CA SER A 187 -5.23 22.99 -9.48
C SER A 187 -3.71 23.19 -9.32
N PHE A 188 -2.94 22.12 -9.28
CA PHE A 188 -1.51 22.18 -8.97
C PHE A 188 -0.72 23.09 -9.91
N PRO A 189 -0.81 22.99 -11.26
CA PRO A 189 -0.05 23.84 -12.16
C PRO A 189 -0.42 25.33 -12.07
N ARG A 190 -1.68 25.60 -11.74
CA ARG A 190 -2.22 26.98 -11.74
C ARG A 190 -1.93 27.73 -10.45
N TYR A 191 -2.04 27.05 -9.30
CA TYR A 191 -2.08 27.72 -8.01
C TYR A 191 -0.96 27.27 -7.05
N LEU A 192 -0.41 26.08 -7.22
CA LEU A 192 0.48 25.48 -6.24
C LEU A 192 1.92 25.36 -6.72
N GLN A 193 2.14 25.15 -8.02
CA GLN A 193 3.44 24.81 -8.59
C GLN A 193 4.51 25.89 -8.33
N ALA A 194 4.15 27.16 -8.49
CA ALA A 194 5.09 28.27 -8.31
C ALA A 194 5.66 28.36 -6.88
N ARG A 195 4.89 27.90 -5.89
CA ARG A 195 5.26 27.93 -4.46
C ARG A 195 5.39 26.54 -3.85
N ALA A 196 5.46 25.48 -4.66
CA ALA A 196 5.42 24.09 -4.20
C ALA A 196 6.46 23.78 -3.13
N GLN A 197 7.66 24.36 -3.23
CA GLN A 197 8.76 24.19 -2.27
C GLN A 197 8.45 24.70 -0.87
N TYR A 198 7.50 25.65 -0.75
CA TYR A 198 7.08 26.24 0.52
C TYR A 198 5.78 25.66 1.08
N ILE A 199 5.13 24.75 0.37
CA ILE A 199 3.88 24.12 0.81
C ILE A 199 4.21 22.94 1.72
N ASP A 200 3.59 22.90 2.91
CA ASP A 200 3.64 21.81 3.86
C ASP A 200 2.58 20.76 3.51
N TYR A 201 1.31 21.22 3.44
CA TYR A 201 0.22 20.35 2.99
C TYR A 201 -0.83 21.09 2.16
N VAL A 202 -1.59 20.28 1.39
CA VAL A 202 -2.80 20.70 0.67
C VAL A 202 -3.96 19.84 1.14
N ASP A 203 -4.99 20.50 1.69
CA ASP A 203 -6.21 19.83 2.17
C ASP A 203 -7.32 19.96 1.13
N MET A 204 -7.67 18.81 0.50
CA MET A 204 -8.67 18.71 -0.56
C MET A 204 -10.06 18.30 -0.06
N ARG A 205 -10.29 18.24 1.25
CA ARG A 205 -11.54 17.75 1.86
C ARG A 205 -12.73 18.69 1.64
N TYR A 206 -12.47 19.95 1.37
CA TYR A 206 -13.52 20.92 1.03
C TYR A 206 -14.16 20.60 -0.32
N GLN A 207 -15.46 20.92 -0.47
CA GLN A 207 -16.23 20.53 -1.65
C GLN A 207 -15.73 21.22 -2.92
N ASP A 208 -15.61 22.56 -2.90
CA ASP A 208 -15.27 23.37 -4.06
C ASP A 208 -13.97 24.18 -3.91
N ALA A 209 -13.25 23.96 -2.80
CA ALA A 209 -12.04 24.67 -2.48
C ALA A 209 -10.94 23.71 -1.99
N PHE A 210 -9.75 24.23 -1.77
CA PHE A 210 -8.70 23.55 -1.03
C PHE A 210 -8.04 24.54 -0.06
N ALA A 211 -7.47 24.03 1.03
CA ALA A 211 -6.67 24.82 1.95
C ALA A 211 -5.20 24.40 1.82
N THR A 212 -4.29 25.38 1.92
CA THR A 212 -2.86 25.10 1.96
C THR A 212 -2.25 25.61 3.25
N ARG A 213 -1.27 24.88 3.76
CA ARG A 213 -0.38 25.38 4.81
C ARG A 213 1.00 25.60 4.20
N LEU A 214 1.53 26.79 4.44
CA LEU A 214 2.91 27.09 4.08
C LEU A 214 3.85 26.71 5.22
N ARG A 215 5.06 26.32 4.86
CA ARG A 215 6.17 26.11 5.80
C ARG A 215 6.56 27.42 6.46
N SER A 216 7.18 27.34 7.62
CA SER A 216 7.56 28.53 8.41
C SER A 216 8.62 29.41 7.73
N ASP A 217 9.38 28.87 6.77
CA ASP A 217 10.42 29.55 5.99
C ASP A 217 9.88 30.15 4.67
N ALA A 218 8.57 30.04 4.43
CA ALA A 218 7.96 30.59 3.23
C ALA A 218 8.01 32.12 3.23
N PRO A 219 8.44 32.77 2.12
CA PRO A 219 8.35 34.20 1.97
C PRO A 219 6.88 34.64 2.01
N PRO A 220 6.58 35.84 2.52
CA PRO A 220 5.21 36.37 2.48
C PRO A 220 4.71 36.38 1.03
N PRO A 221 3.38 36.18 0.82
CA PRO A 221 2.83 36.27 -0.51
C PRO A 221 3.07 37.67 -1.07
N GLU A 222 3.68 37.74 -2.27
CA GLU A 222 3.70 39.01 -2.98
C GLU A 222 2.26 39.43 -3.25
N PRO A 223 1.92 40.71 -3.00
CA PRO A 223 0.59 41.22 -3.29
C PRO A 223 0.40 41.24 -4.81
N ASN A 224 -0.18 40.20 -5.36
CA ASN A 224 -0.53 40.16 -6.78
C ASN A 224 -1.86 40.88 -6.95
N ILE A 225 -1.79 42.11 -7.43
CA ILE A 225 -2.95 43.01 -7.62
C ILE A 225 -3.89 42.43 -8.71
N GLU A 226 -3.40 41.60 -9.60
CA GLU A 226 -4.22 40.98 -10.66
C GLU A 226 -5.05 39.77 -10.17
N ASP A 227 -4.62 39.04 -9.12
CA ASP A 227 -5.37 37.92 -8.56
C ASP A 227 -6.51 38.34 -7.60
N MET A 228 -6.55 39.62 -7.21
CA MET A 228 -7.64 40.17 -6.39
C MET A 228 -8.95 40.39 -7.14
N MET A 229 -8.99 40.19 -8.47
CA MET A 229 -10.18 40.41 -9.28
C MET A 229 -10.82 39.12 -9.86
N LEU A 230 -10.30 37.95 -9.53
CA LEU A 230 -10.90 36.68 -9.95
C LEU A 230 -11.23 35.83 -8.72
N ASP A 231 -12.51 35.92 -8.35
CA ASP A 231 -13.24 35.01 -7.46
C ASP A 231 -12.74 34.88 -6.00
N ASP A 232 -13.50 35.51 -5.14
CA ASP A 232 -13.55 35.36 -3.69
C ASP A 232 -13.60 33.88 -3.26
N GLU A 233 -12.48 33.24 -2.97
CA GLU A 233 -12.39 32.14 -2.00
C GLU A 233 -11.05 31.39 -2.06
N LEU A 234 -9.95 32.13 -1.95
CA LEU A 234 -8.68 31.51 -1.60
C LEU A 234 -8.36 31.85 -0.14
N ILE A 235 -8.79 31.00 0.78
CA ILE A 235 -8.42 31.17 2.21
C ILE A 235 -6.97 30.74 2.38
N ILE A 236 -6.04 31.70 2.24
CA ILE A 236 -4.66 31.56 2.71
C ILE A 236 -4.68 31.86 4.20
N ALA A 237 -4.64 30.84 5.03
CA ALA A 237 -4.50 31.02 6.46
C ALA A 237 -3.04 31.40 6.79
N PRO A 238 -2.76 32.54 7.44
CA PRO A 238 -1.42 32.87 7.92
C PRO A 238 -0.97 31.85 8.97
N SER A 239 0.31 31.48 8.92
CA SER A 239 0.94 30.47 9.78
C SER A 239 1.21 30.95 11.21
N ASN A 240 0.27 31.65 11.85
CA ASN A 240 0.40 32.00 13.26
C ASN A 240 -0.96 32.10 13.90
N GLN A 241 -1.48 30.96 14.36
CA GLN A 241 -2.29 30.94 15.56
C GLN A 241 -2.19 29.56 16.25
N SER A 242 -1.67 29.66 17.44
CA SER A 242 -1.67 28.67 18.50
C SER A 242 -3.01 27.95 18.62
N SER A 243 -2.95 26.64 18.90
CA SER A 243 -4.07 25.76 19.28
C SER A 243 -5.12 26.52 20.11
N PRO A 244 -6.40 26.36 19.84
CA PRO A 244 -7.42 26.89 20.69
C PRO A 244 -7.38 26.13 22.02
N LYS A 245 -7.01 26.87 23.10
CA LYS A 245 -7.27 26.48 24.48
C LYS A 245 -8.76 26.19 24.61
N GLN A 246 -9.10 25.04 25.16
CA GLN A 246 -10.41 24.80 25.74
C GLN A 246 -10.78 25.99 26.65
N SER A 247 -11.82 26.71 26.30
CA SER A 247 -12.46 27.65 27.17
C SER A 247 -13.88 27.24 27.45
N ASP A 248 -14.08 26.91 28.68
CA ASP A 248 -15.24 27.10 29.54
C ASP A 248 -16.67 27.10 28.96
N LYS A 249 -17.40 26.17 29.54
CA LYS A 249 -18.88 26.12 29.54
C LYS A 249 -19.46 27.45 30.06
N PRO A 250 -20.45 28.03 29.40
CA PRO A 250 -21.26 29.05 30.02
C PRO A 250 -22.26 28.42 31.01
N LYS A 251 -22.25 28.96 32.24
CA LYS A 251 -23.19 28.66 33.33
C LYS A 251 -24.62 28.95 32.90
N LYS A 252 -25.50 27.98 33.12
CA LYS A 252 -26.97 28.12 33.13
C LYS A 252 -27.39 29.15 34.15
N ASN A 253 -28.05 30.22 33.74
CA ASN A 253 -28.95 30.98 34.58
C ASN A 253 -30.36 30.46 34.40
N ILE A 254 -30.88 29.92 35.49
CA ILE A 254 -32.26 29.46 35.67
C ILE A 254 -33.12 30.66 35.96
N ALA A 255 -34.07 30.99 35.12
CA ALA A 255 -35.20 31.80 35.48
C ALA A 255 -36.46 30.92 35.51
N LYS A 256 -37.01 30.71 36.73
CA LYS A 256 -38.29 30.12 36.99
C LYS A 256 -39.41 30.96 36.41
N ILE A 257 -40.34 30.34 35.69
CA ILE A 257 -41.74 30.79 35.63
C ILE A 257 -42.65 29.60 35.91
N GLN A 258 -43.42 29.73 37.00
CA GLN A 258 -44.51 28.85 37.38
C GLN A 258 -45.78 29.23 36.62
N ALA A 259 -46.61 28.25 36.25
CA ALA A 259 -48.07 28.26 36.46
C ALA A 259 -48.65 26.97 35.83
N LYS A 260 -49.22 26.10 36.67
CA LYS A 260 -50.65 25.79 36.84
C LYS A 260 -51.35 25.39 35.53
N THR A 261 -51.90 24.23 35.40
CA THR A 261 -53.09 23.68 36.07
C THR A 261 -53.34 22.24 35.57
N LYS A 262 -53.79 21.41 36.52
CA LYS A 262 -54.55 20.16 36.36
C LYS A 262 -56.03 20.46 35.94
N PRO A 263 -56.94 19.48 35.74
CA PRO A 263 -56.87 18.01 35.59
C PRO A 263 -57.94 17.39 34.65
N LYS A 264 -58.00 16.05 34.65
CA LYS A 264 -59.16 15.13 34.57
C LYS A 264 -59.43 14.40 33.26
N LYS A 265 -59.39 13.06 33.44
CA LYS A 265 -60.36 12.02 33.10
C LYS A 265 -60.71 11.79 31.64
N GLN A 266 -60.52 10.67 31.14
CA GLN A 266 -61.08 9.32 31.41
C GLN A 266 -60.14 8.26 30.88
#